data_1cc38a3d7542287344a3896ee28183c7
#
_entry.id   1cc38a3d7542287344a3896ee28183c7
#
_cell.length_a   1.000
_cell.length_b   1.000
_cell.length_c   1.000
_cell.angle_alpha   90.00
_cell.angle_beta   90.00
_cell.angle_gamma   90.00
#
_symmetry.space_group_name_H-M   'P 1'
#
loop_
_entity.id
_entity.type
_entity.pdbx_description
1 polymer ?
#
loop_
_entity_poly.entity_id
_entity_poly.type
_entity_poly.pdbx_seq_one_letter_code
_entity_poly.pdbx_strand_id
1 'polypeptide(L)'
;ELGTAYYSDHLAASGDAHQLYELFPIPFTLTEAQRVADRIAYAQDVLGCAIAVENSTYYTNVGDLRESEFLQEVVTRSNCRVLLDVNNIVVNWKNHQVESPHAYLANVDLSKVSYFHVAGHEYNPRFQMYVDTHSTHVEPKTISMAKSLSQISGKDILLEWDNDVPALAEINRGLACLNSLITSEA
;
A
#
# COMPACT_ATOMS: atom_id res chain seq x y z
N GLU A 1 10.40 -18.44 -16.16
CA GLU A 1 9.81 -17.07 -16.24
C GLU A 1 8.32 -17.21 -16.00
N LEU A 2 7.79 -16.49 -15.00
CA LEU A 2 6.37 -16.57 -14.61
C LEU A 2 5.47 -15.75 -15.55
N GLY A 3 6.04 -14.88 -16.39
CA GLY A 3 5.28 -14.04 -17.31
C GLY A 3 4.35 -13.04 -16.60
N THR A 4 4.71 -12.61 -15.38
CA THR A 4 3.92 -11.67 -14.59
C THR A 4 3.89 -10.30 -15.25
N ALA A 5 2.73 -9.65 -15.24
CA ALA A 5 2.56 -8.29 -15.77
C ALA A 5 3.15 -7.22 -14.83
N TYR A 6 3.27 -7.55 -13.54
CA TYR A 6 3.72 -6.63 -12.49
C TYR A 6 4.79 -7.30 -11.62
N TYR A 7 5.72 -6.49 -11.15
CA TYR A 7 6.62 -6.78 -10.05
C TYR A 7 6.49 -5.64 -9.03
N SER A 8 6.27 -5.98 -7.78
CA SER A 8 6.11 -5.00 -6.71
C SER A 8 6.90 -5.39 -5.47
N ASP A 9 7.24 -4.40 -4.66
CA ASP A 9 7.91 -4.58 -3.38
C ASP A 9 7.53 -3.43 -2.43
N HIS A 10 7.69 -3.66 -1.14
CA HIS A 10 7.37 -2.67 -0.12
C HIS A 10 8.33 -1.47 -0.14
N LEU A 11 7.78 -0.28 0.05
CA LEU A 11 8.57 0.93 0.29
C LEU A 11 8.94 1.01 1.77
N ALA A 12 9.81 0.12 2.21
CA ALA A 12 10.20 -0.06 3.59
C ALA A 12 11.67 -0.42 3.73
N ALA A 13 12.22 -0.26 4.91
CA ALA A 13 13.54 -0.76 5.25
C ALA A 13 13.44 -2.21 5.74
N SER A 14 14.06 -3.15 5.01
CA SER A 14 14.02 -4.59 5.30
C SER A 14 15.37 -5.17 5.73
N GLY A 15 16.40 -4.36 5.81
CA GLY A 15 17.72 -4.79 6.27
C GLY A 15 18.85 -3.88 5.80
N ASP A 16 20.02 -4.18 6.33
CA ASP A 16 21.32 -3.63 5.92
C ASP A 16 22.30 -4.78 5.62
N ALA A 17 23.31 -4.98 6.44
CA ALA A 17 24.18 -6.16 6.41
C ALA A 17 23.51 -7.41 6.99
N HIS A 18 22.38 -7.25 7.69
CA HIS A 18 21.57 -8.31 8.28
C HIS A 18 20.13 -8.15 7.85
N GLN A 19 19.44 -9.27 7.64
CA GLN A 19 18.03 -9.27 7.31
C GLN A 19 17.20 -8.92 8.53
N LEU A 20 16.28 -7.97 8.38
CA LEU A 20 15.20 -7.70 9.32
C LEU A 20 14.02 -8.63 9.00
N TYR A 21 13.31 -9.09 10.03
CA TYR A 21 12.13 -9.96 9.86
C TYR A 21 10.84 -9.16 9.71
N GLU A 22 10.89 -7.85 9.93
CA GLU A 22 9.77 -6.93 9.84
C GLU A 22 10.10 -5.76 8.91
N LEU A 23 9.07 -5.11 8.42
CA LEU A 23 9.19 -3.90 7.62
C LEU A 23 9.29 -2.68 8.54
N PHE A 24 10.35 -1.91 8.39
CA PHE A 24 10.55 -0.68 9.15
C PHE A 24 10.34 0.54 8.26
N PRO A 25 9.80 1.65 8.79
CA PRO A 25 9.65 2.86 8.01
C PRO A 25 11.03 3.41 7.61
N ILE A 26 11.11 3.88 6.37
CA ILE A 26 12.19 4.73 5.92
C ILE A 26 11.92 6.13 6.46
N PRO A 27 12.90 6.89 6.95
CA PRO A 27 12.69 8.26 7.36
C PRO A 27 12.10 9.11 6.22
N PHE A 28 10.95 9.73 6.44
CA PHE A 28 10.27 10.53 5.42
C PHE A 28 10.95 11.90 5.25
N THR A 29 12.10 11.91 4.60
CA THR A 29 12.89 13.10 4.29
C THR A 29 13.21 13.16 2.80
N LEU A 30 13.50 14.36 2.29
CA LEU A 30 13.91 14.53 0.89
C LEU A 30 15.22 13.79 0.55
N THR A 31 16.13 13.72 1.52
CA THR A 31 17.41 12.98 1.36
C THR A 31 17.16 11.49 1.19
N GLU A 32 16.30 10.91 2.02
CA GLU A 32 15.95 9.50 1.91
C GLU A 32 15.12 9.22 0.66
N ALA A 33 14.20 10.11 0.27
CA ALA A 33 13.46 9.97 -0.98
C ALA A 33 14.39 9.90 -2.19
N GLN A 34 15.45 10.74 -2.23
CA GLN A 34 16.46 10.68 -3.28
C GLN A 34 17.22 9.35 -3.25
N ARG A 35 17.72 8.95 -2.08
CA ARG A 35 18.48 7.70 -1.93
C ARG A 35 17.67 6.47 -2.36
N VAL A 36 16.40 6.41 -1.95
CA VAL A 36 15.49 5.32 -2.31
C VAL A 36 15.19 5.34 -3.80
N ALA A 37 14.91 6.51 -4.37
CA ALA A 37 14.64 6.64 -5.79
C ALA A 37 15.83 6.18 -6.66
N ASP A 38 17.06 6.50 -6.26
CA ASP A 38 18.27 6.05 -6.98
C ASP A 38 18.40 4.51 -6.95
N ARG A 39 18.05 3.88 -5.81
CA ARG A 39 18.07 2.40 -5.70
C ARG A 39 16.97 1.74 -6.53
N ILE A 40 15.77 2.32 -6.55
CA ILE A 40 14.66 1.84 -7.36
C ILE A 40 15.02 1.97 -8.85
N ALA A 41 15.55 3.11 -9.27
CA ALA A 41 16.00 3.31 -10.66
C ALA A 41 17.04 2.28 -11.08
N TYR A 42 18.04 2.03 -10.22
CA TYR A 42 19.03 0.98 -10.47
C TYR A 42 18.40 -0.42 -10.58
N ALA A 43 17.44 -0.76 -9.70
CA ALA A 43 16.76 -2.05 -9.77
C ALA A 43 15.94 -2.18 -11.06
N GLN A 44 15.25 -1.13 -11.49
CA GLN A 44 14.51 -1.10 -12.76
C GLN A 44 15.44 -1.27 -13.97
N ASP A 45 16.61 -0.65 -13.95
CA ASP A 45 17.62 -0.81 -15.02
C ASP A 45 18.11 -2.25 -15.11
N VAL A 46 18.36 -2.90 -13.96
CA VAL A 46 18.81 -4.32 -13.91
C VAL A 46 17.70 -5.27 -14.37
N LEU A 47 16.46 -5.01 -13.97
CA LEU A 47 15.30 -5.86 -14.32
C LEU A 47 14.80 -5.61 -15.75
N GLY A 48 15.10 -4.45 -16.33
CA GLY A 48 14.59 -4.04 -17.63
C GLY A 48 13.10 -3.72 -17.65
N CYS A 49 12.49 -3.47 -16.49
CA CYS A 49 11.07 -3.12 -16.37
C CYS A 49 10.83 -2.20 -15.19
N ALA A 50 9.72 -1.45 -15.24
CA ALA A 50 9.27 -0.66 -14.09
C ALA A 50 8.77 -1.57 -12.98
N ILE A 51 9.11 -1.24 -11.73
CA ILE A 51 8.58 -1.90 -10.54
C ILE A 51 7.52 -1.02 -9.89
N ALA A 52 6.61 -1.61 -9.14
CA ALA A 52 5.67 -0.91 -8.30
C ALA A 52 6.17 -0.93 -6.85
N VAL A 53 6.11 0.21 -6.17
CA VAL A 53 6.41 0.29 -4.74
C VAL A 53 5.12 0.42 -3.95
N GLU A 54 5.04 -0.29 -2.84
CA GLU A 54 3.87 -0.29 -1.97
C GLU A 54 4.05 0.65 -0.80
N ASN A 55 3.03 1.48 -0.54
CA ASN A 55 2.96 2.28 0.68
C ASN A 55 2.71 1.36 1.87
N SER A 56 3.57 1.44 2.88
CA SER A 56 3.55 0.52 4.01
C SER A 56 2.91 1.13 5.26
N THR A 57 2.36 0.29 6.12
CA THR A 57 1.99 0.69 7.48
C THR A 57 3.24 1.03 8.28
N TYR A 58 3.18 2.12 9.05
CA TYR A 58 4.24 2.50 9.98
C TYR A 58 3.69 2.77 11.39
N TYR A 59 4.47 2.42 12.40
CA TYR A 59 4.09 2.55 13.81
C TYR A 59 4.86 3.64 14.54
N THR A 60 5.80 4.28 13.86
CA THR A 60 6.52 5.45 14.33
C THR A 60 6.78 6.36 13.16
N ASN A 61 6.55 7.64 13.34
CA ASN A 61 6.86 8.63 12.32
C ASN A 61 8.28 9.15 12.53
N VAL A 62 9.10 9.08 11.49
CA VAL A 62 10.48 9.53 11.50
C VAL A 62 10.73 10.37 10.24
N GLY A 63 10.59 11.68 10.33
CA GLY A 63 10.88 12.57 9.21
C GLY A 63 10.02 13.84 9.19
N ASP A 64 10.27 14.69 8.20
CA ASP A 64 9.67 16.00 8.07
C ASP A 64 8.52 16.03 7.03
N LEU A 65 8.48 15.02 6.15
CA LEU A 65 7.46 14.89 5.12
C LEU A 65 6.29 14.03 5.63
N ARG A 66 5.10 14.24 5.06
CA ARG A 66 4.01 13.28 5.15
C ARG A 66 4.35 12.06 4.27
N GLU A 67 3.76 10.92 4.57
CA GLU A 67 4.00 9.70 3.80
C GLU A 67 3.66 9.88 2.32
N SER A 68 2.52 10.52 2.01
CA SER A 68 2.12 10.76 0.62
C SER A 68 3.11 11.67 -0.13
N GLU A 69 3.67 12.68 0.54
CA GLU A 69 4.70 13.55 -0.03
C GLU A 69 5.99 12.77 -0.31
N PHE A 70 6.40 11.92 0.64
CA PHE A 70 7.57 11.06 0.47
C PHE A 70 7.38 10.08 -0.69
N LEU A 71 6.23 9.40 -0.75
CA LEU A 71 5.89 8.50 -1.85
C LEU A 71 5.94 9.24 -3.20
N GLN A 72 5.33 10.41 -3.28
CA GLN A 72 5.31 11.21 -4.50
C GLN A 72 6.71 11.64 -4.95
N GLU A 73 7.61 12.02 -4.02
CA GLU A 73 9.00 12.33 -4.32
C GLU A 73 9.75 11.12 -4.88
N VAL A 74 9.58 9.94 -4.25
CA VAL A 74 10.19 8.69 -4.71
C VAL A 74 9.71 8.34 -6.13
N VAL A 75 8.40 8.37 -6.36
CA VAL A 75 7.79 8.05 -7.67
C VAL A 75 8.25 9.02 -8.75
N THR A 76 8.27 10.32 -8.45
CA THR A 76 8.68 11.35 -9.40
C THR A 76 10.14 11.18 -9.83
N ARG A 77 11.03 10.88 -8.89
CA ARG A 77 12.47 10.75 -9.12
C ARG A 77 12.86 9.45 -9.80
N SER A 78 12.25 8.33 -9.40
CA SER A 78 12.58 6.99 -9.93
C SER A 78 11.77 6.60 -11.16
N ASN A 79 10.68 7.31 -11.44
CA ASN A 79 9.68 6.94 -12.44
C ASN A 79 9.10 5.53 -12.23
N CYS A 80 9.08 5.02 -10.99
CA CYS A 80 8.47 3.76 -10.65
C CYS A 80 6.94 3.85 -10.69
N ARG A 81 6.31 2.69 -10.52
CA ARG A 81 4.86 2.56 -10.35
C ARG A 81 4.53 2.50 -8.86
N VAL A 82 3.25 2.50 -8.56
CA VAL A 82 2.72 2.35 -7.20
C VAL A 82 1.79 1.13 -7.15
N LEU A 83 1.99 0.28 -6.18
CA LEU A 83 0.97 -0.56 -5.61
C LEU A 83 0.38 0.24 -4.47
N LEU A 84 -0.89 0.62 -4.56
CA LEU A 84 -1.51 1.45 -3.54
C LEU A 84 -2.35 0.59 -2.60
N ASP A 85 -1.81 0.34 -1.40
CA ASP A 85 -2.58 -0.31 -0.34
C ASP A 85 -3.46 0.70 0.37
N VAL A 86 -4.78 0.52 0.21
CA VAL A 86 -5.80 1.41 0.80
C VAL A 86 -5.97 1.13 2.29
N ASN A 87 -5.71 -0.12 2.74
CA ASN A 87 -5.76 -0.47 4.15
C ASN A 87 -4.65 0.23 4.94
N ASN A 88 -3.43 0.28 4.39
CA ASN A 88 -2.29 0.93 5.02
C ASN A 88 -2.52 2.42 5.25
N ILE A 89 -3.14 3.11 4.29
CA ILE A 89 -3.56 4.51 4.45
C ILE A 89 -4.53 4.67 5.63
N VAL A 90 -5.50 3.75 5.74
CA VAL A 90 -6.51 3.79 6.82
C VAL A 90 -5.87 3.48 8.18
N VAL A 91 -5.00 2.48 8.26
CA VAL A 91 -4.28 2.11 9.50
C VAL A 91 -3.39 3.27 9.96
N ASN A 92 -2.61 3.85 9.05
CA ASN A 92 -1.75 4.99 9.35
C ASN A 92 -2.56 6.19 9.85
N TRP A 93 -3.70 6.49 9.23
CA TRP A 93 -4.60 7.54 9.71
C TRP A 93 -5.17 7.24 11.11
N LYS A 94 -5.62 6.01 11.36
CA LYS A 94 -6.15 5.61 12.68
C LYS A 94 -5.12 5.76 13.79
N ASN A 95 -3.87 5.44 13.50
CA ASN A 95 -2.79 5.46 14.48
C ASN A 95 -2.21 6.85 14.72
N HIS A 96 -2.02 7.63 13.67
CA HIS A 96 -1.21 8.87 13.77
C HIS A 96 -2.02 10.15 13.59
N GLN A 97 -3.15 10.10 12.87
CA GLN A 97 -4.01 11.25 12.55
C GLN A 97 -3.26 12.43 11.89
N VAL A 98 -2.14 12.17 11.26
CA VAL A 98 -1.30 13.19 10.60
C VAL A 98 -1.87 13.57 9.25
N GLU A 99 -2.32 12.57 8.46
CA GLU A 99 -2.83 12.76 7.12
C GLU A 99 -4.09 11.92 6.90
N SER A 100 -5.22 12.57 6.63
CA SER A 100 -6.46 11.83 6.36
C SER A 100 -6.37 11.04 5.04
N PRO A 101 -7.10 9.92 4.90
CA PRO A 101 -7.10 9.17 3.64
C PRO A 101 -7.44 10.03 2.42
N HIS A 102 -8.36 10.97 2.56
CA HIS A 102 -8.69 11.89 1.48
C HIS A 102 -7.51 12.83 1.12
N ALA A 103 -6.80 13.36 2.11
CA ALA A 103 -5.63 14.21 1.87
C ALA A 103 -4.49 13.40 1.24
N TYR A 104 -4.27 12.17 1.70
CA TYR A 104 -3.29 11.25 1.13
C TYR A 104 -3.57 11.01 -0.36
N LEU A 105 -4.79 10.59 -0.67
CA LEU A 105 -5.20 10.27 -2.03
C LEU A 105 -5.18 11.47 -2.99
N ALA A 106 -5.36 12.68 -2.47
CA ALA A 106 -5.23 13.90 -3.28
C ALA A 106 -3.78 14.15 -3.75
N ASN A 107 -2.79 13.58 -3.08
CA ASN A 107 -1.38 13.66 -3.46
C ASN A 107 -0.90 12.51 -4.36
N VAL A 108 -1.71 11.45 -4.53
CA VAL A 108 -1.33 10.29 -5.35
C VAL A 108 -1.67 10.51 -6.81
N ASP A 109 -0.68 10.36 -7.69
CA ASP A 109 -0.93 10.29 -9.14
C ASP A 109 -1.46 8.91 -9.52
N LEU A 110 -2.79 8.80 -9.69
CA LEU A 110 -3.45 7.55 -10.06
C LEU A 110 -2.97 6.97 -11.40
N SER A 111 -2.37 7.77 -12.28
CA SER A 111 -1.80 7.27 -13.53
C SER A 111 -0.56 6.39 -13.29
N LYS A 112 0.10 6.56 -12.17
CA LYS A 112 1.25 5.76 -11.73
C LYS A 112 0.84 4.49 -10.97
N VAL A 113 -0.39 4.39 -10.50
CA VAL A 113 -0.87 3.19 -9.79
C VAL A 113 -1.01 2.03 -10.77
N SER A 114 -0.46 0.88 -10.41
CA SER A 114 -0.59 -0.37 -11.15
C SER A 114 -1.85 -1.13 -10.75
N TYR A 115 -2.08 -1.26 -9.46
CA TYR A 115 -3.25 -1.91 -8.86
C TYR A 115 -3.36 -1.52 -7.38
N PHE A 116 -4.44 -1.91 -6.74
CA PHE A 116 -4.74 -1.62 -5.34
C PHE A 116 -4.67 -2.89 -4.50
N HIS A 117 -4.23 -2.76 -3.25
CA HIS A 117 -4.47 -3.75 -2.19
C HIS A 117 -5.56 -3.28 -1.25
N VAL A 118 -6.28 -4.25 -0.70
CA VAL A 118 -7.17 -4.09 0.45
C VAL A 118 -7.00 -5.29 1.36
N ALA A 119 -6.89 -5.03 2.66
CA ALA A 119 -6.72 -6.05 3.69
C ALA A 119 -7.52 -5.69 4.95
N GLY A 120 -7.58 -6.62 5.89
CA GLY A 120 -8.13 -6.36 7.21
C GLY A 120 -7.05 -5.96 8.21
N HIS A 121 -7.45 -5.24 9.24
CA HIS A 121 -6.58 -4.82 10.33
C HIS A 121 -7.30 -4.92 11.68
N GLU A 122 -6.56 -5.00 12.78
CA GLU A 122 -7.10 -5.16 14.11
C GLU A 122 -6.53 -4.15 15.10
N TYR A 123 -7.35 -3.77 16.08
CA TYR A 123 -6.86 -2.99 17.22
C TYR A 123 -6.16 -3.90 18.22
N ASN A 124 -4.89 -3.61 18.52
CA ASN A 124 -4.12 -4.33 19.51
C ASN A 124 -4.11 -3.55 20.84
N PRO A 125 -4.78 -4.03 21.88
CA PRO A 125 -4.88 -3.32 23.15
C PRO A 125 -3.56 -3.22 23.92
N ARG A 126 -2.61 -4.12 23.66
CA ARG A 126 -1.29 -4.10 24.29
C ARG A 126 -0.45 -2.93 23.80
N PHE A 127 -0.53 -2.66 22.50
CA PHE A 127 0.21 -1.56 21.86
C PHE A 127 -0.63 -0.28 21.75
N GLN A 128 -1.94 -0.37 22.04
CA GLN A 128 -2.91 0.72 21.86
C GLN A 128 -2.90 1.30 20.43
N MET A 129 -2.71 0.42 19.44
CA MET A 129 -2.61 0.77 18.03
C MET A 129 -3.40 -0.22 17.17
N TYR A 130 -3.80 0.23 16.00
CA TYR A 130 -4.25 -0.67 14.94
C TYR A 130 -3.04 -1.32 14.29
N VAL A 131 -3.11 -2.64 14.13
CA VAL A 131 -2.06 -3.45 13.50
C VAL A 131 -2.58 -3.97 12.17
N ASP A 132 -1.78 -3.83 11.17
CA ASP A 132 -2.01 -4.33 9.83
C ASP A 132 -1.75 -5.85 9.81
N THR A 133 -2.79 -6.61 10.12
CA THR A 133 -2.66 -8.06 10.36
C THR A 133 -2.97 -8.92 9.16
N HIS A 134 -3.71 -8.39 8.20
CA HIS A 134 -4.22 -9.14 7.04
C HIS A 134 -4.91 -10.47 7.43
N SER A 135 -5.58 -10.47 8.57
CA SER A 135 -6.21 -11.65 9.19
C SER A 135 -7.71 -11.53 9.40
N THR A 136 -8.28 -10.37 9.05
CA THR A 136 -9.69 -10.07 9.27
C THR A 136 -10.37 -9.55 7.99
N HIS A 137 -11.68 -9.38 8.06
CA HIS A 137 -12.43 -8.78 6.96
C HIS A 137 -12.05 -7.31 6.76
N VAL A 138 -12.00 -6.92 5.49
CA VAL A 138 -11.78 -5.52 5.11
C VAL A 138 -12.93 -4.64 5.61
N GLU A 139 -12.61 -3.51 6.20
CA GLU A 139 -13.63 -2.55 6.65
C GLU A 139 -14.47 -1.99 5.48
N PRO A 140 -15.79 -1.78 5.67
CA PRO A 140 -16.65 -1.25 4.60
C PRO A 140 -16.19 0.08 4.01
N LYS A 141 -15.58 0.95 4.83
CA LYS A 141 -15.05 2.23 4.35
C LYS A 141 -13.83 2.05 3.45
N THR A 142 -12.93 1.11 3.78
CA THR A 142 -11.77 0.75 2.96
C THR A 142 -12.23 0.18 1.62
N ILE A 143 -13.21 -0.73 1.63
CA ILE A 143 -13.83 -1.29 0.42
C ILE A 143 -14.40 -0.18 -0.47
N SER A 144 -15.20 0.72 0.11
CA SER A 144 -15.83 1.83 -0.63
C SER A 144 -14.79 2.75 -1.28
N MET A 145 -13.71 3.03 -0.55
CA MET A 145 -12.62 3.88 -1.04
C MET A 145 -11.87 3.21 -2.18
N ALA A 146 -11.44 1.96 -2.02
CA ALA A 146 -10.73 1.20 -3.05
C ALA A 146 -11.57 1.06 -4.32
N LYS A 147 -12.86 0.81 -4.16
CA LYS A 147 -13.81 0.74 -5.26
C LYS A 147 -13.89 2.06 -6.06
N SER A 148 -14.03 3.19 -5.37
CA SER A 148 -14.06 4.51 -6.02
C SER A 148 -12.79 4.77 -6.81
N LEU A 149 -11.63 4.41 -6.24
CA LEU A 149 -10.33 4.54 -6.90
C LEU A 149 -10.22 3.62 -8.12
N SER A 150 -10.67 2.38 -8.01
CA SER A 150 -10.69 1.42 -9.12
C SER A 150 -11.60 1.90 -10.27
N GLN A 151 -12.79 2.42 -9.97
CA GLN A 151 -13.70 2.97 -10.97
C GLN A 151 -13.11 4.17 -11.72
N ILE A 152 -12.45 5.08 -11.01
CA ILE A 152 -11.83 6.27 -11.61
C ILE A 152 -10.62 5.91 -12.47
N SER A 153 -9.79 4.97 -12.00
CA SER A 153 -8.52 4.63 -12.62
C SER A 153 -8.56 3.46 -13.60
N GLY A 154 -9.60 2.63 -13.52
CA GLY A 154 -9.71 1.37 -14.28
C GLY A 154 -8.70 0.30 -13.81
N LYS A 155 -8.20 0.38 -12.58
CA LYS A 155 -7.22 -0.56 -12.03
C LYS A 155 -7.87 -1.61 -11.15
N ASP A 156 -7.24 -2.78 -11.12
CA ASP A 156 -7.70 -3.92 -10.34
C ASP A 156 -7.49 -3.73 -8.83
N ILE A 157 -8.30 -4.44 -8.05
CA ILE A 157 -8.15 -4.54 -6.59
C ILE A 157 -7.80 -5.98 -6.25
N LEU A 158 -6.74 -6.18 -5.47
CA LEU A 158 -6.36 -7.46 -4.89
C LEU A 158 -6.79 -7.48 -3.42
N LEU A 159 -7.55 -8.52 -3.05
CA LEU A 159 -7.85 -8.83 -1.65
C LEU A 159 -6.70 -9.63 -1.08
N GLU A 160 -6.03 -9.08 -0.08
CA GLU A 160 -4.90 -9.72 0.59
C GLU A 160 -5.34 -10.33 1.92
N TRP A 161 -4.87 -11.56 2.17
CA TRP A 161 -5.13 -12.28 3.40
C TRP A 161 -3.94 -13.18 3.74
N ASP A 162 -3.09 -12.77 4.68
CA ASP A 162 -1.80 -13.40 4.96
C ASP A 162 -1.80 -14.29 6.19
N ASN A 163 -2.61 -13.92 7.20
CA ASN A 163 -2.69 -14.63 8.46
C ASN A 163 -4.11 -15.14 8.72
N ASP A 164 -4.23 -16.22 9.48
CA ASP A 164 -5.52 -16.83 9.83
C ASP A 164 -6.44 -17.01 8.60
N VAL A 165 -5.85 -17.47 7.48
CA VAL A 165 -6.53 -17.57 6.19
C VAL A 165 -7.81 -18.40 6.34
N PRO A 166 -8.99 -17.82 6.06
CA PRO A 166 -10.26 -18.49 6.27
C PRO A 166 -10.54 -19.50 5.16
N ALA A 167 -11.64 -20.24 5.32
CA ALA A 167 -12.10 -21.14 4.27
C ALA A 167 -12.37 -20.39 2.96
N LEU A 168 -12.10 -21.04 1.82
CA LEU A 168 -12.26 -20.47 0.48
C LEU A 168 -13.64 -19.85 0.24
N ALA A 169 -14.70 -20.44 0.84
CA ALA A 169 -16.05 -19.88 0.75
C ALA A 169 -16.19 -18.48 1.37
N GLU A 170 -15.38 -18.18 2.37
CA GLU A 170 -15.36 -16.86 3.03
C GLU A 170 -14.56 -15.85 2.21
N ILE A 171 -13.42 -16.24 1.68
CA ILE A 171 -12.66 -15.43 0.72
C ILE A 171 -13.55 -15.06 -0.48
N ASN A 172 -14.28 -16.03 -1.04
CA ASN A 172 -15.19 -15.80 -2.15
C ASN A 172 -16.32 -14.82 -1.78
N ARG A 173 -16.80 -14.80 -0.53
CA ARG A 173 -17.77 -13.79 -0.08
C ARG A 173 -17.15 -12.39 -0.05
N GLY A 174 -15.91 -12.25 0.41
CA GLY A 174 -15.16 -11.00 0.37
C GLY A 174 -14.99 -10.46 -1.05
N LEU A 175 -14.57 -11.34 -1.97
CA LEU A 175 -14.44 -11.01 -3.40
C LEU A 175 -15.80 -10.64 -4.03
N ALA A 176 -16.87 -11.36 -3.68
CA ALA A 176 -18.21 -11.03 -4.17
C ALA A 176 -18.68 -9.66 -3.66
N CYS A 177 -18.32 -9.28 -2.43
CA CYS A 177 -18.60 -7.96 -1.87
C CYS A 177 -17.87 -6.86 -2.66
N LEU A 178 -16.60 -7.04 -2.99
CA LEU A 178 -15.83 -6.12 -3.84
C LEU A 178 -16.47 -6.00 -5.22
N ASN A 179 -16.87 -7.10 -5.84
CA ASN A 179 -17.47 -7.11 -7.18
C ASN A 179 -18.92 -6.56 -7.22
N SER A 180 -19.77 -6.89 -6.23
CA SER A 180 -21.18 -6.47 -6.22
C SER A 180 -21.34 -4.95 -6.11
N LEU A 181 -20.41 -4.29 -5.48
CA LEU A 181 -20.38 -2.84 -5.39
C LEU A 181 -19.96 -2.17 -6.71
N ILE A 182 -19.31 -2.87 -7.63
CA ILE A 182 -18.93 -2.34 -8.95
C ILE A 182 -20.13 -2.34 -9.92
N THR A 183 -21.12 -3.21 -9.70
CA THR A 183 -22.25 -3.43 -10.63
C THR A 183 -23.52 -2.62 -10.31
N SER A 184 -23.60 -1.94 -9.18
CA SER A 184 -24.84 -1.28 -8.72
C SER A 184 -24.99 0.19 -9.14
N GLU A 185 -24.08 0.76 -9.92
CA GLU A 185 -24.12 2.16 -10.35
C GLU A 185 -23.86 2.36 -11.87
N ALA A 186 -24.13 1.32 -12.69
CA ALA A 186 -24.08 1.43 -14.15
C ALA A 186 -25.44 1.83 -14.74
#